data_dd44f0d1df478fd77f5fb831e5185815
#
_entry.id   dd44f0d1df478fd77f5fb831e5185815
#
_cell.length_a   1.000
_cell.length_b   1.000
_cell.length_c   1.000
_cell.angle_alpha   90.00
_cell.angle_beta   90.00
_cell.angle_gamma   90.00
#
_symmetry.space_group_name_H-M   'P 1'
#
loop_
_entity.id
_entity.type
_entity.pdbx_description
1 polymer ?
#
loop_
_entity_poly.entity_id
_entity_poly.type
_entity_poly.pdbx_seq_one_letter_code
_entity_poly.pdbx_strand_id
1 'polypeptide(L)'
;MNKVFAVIFSTILIFLFLGFFIVQEGQKGIILRFGKVLRNNQNEPLVYDPGLYVKFPVIDTVKMLDARIQTMDNQADRFVTKEKKDLIVDSYIKWKISDFSRYYLATGGGDISQAEILLKRKFSDRLRSEMGRLNVKEIVTDSRGRLTTDVRDALNTGSIDYSSDHVRKQNEYMMLDIKKNRYNKVLINTNSMTELGIKVVDVRIKQINLPVEVSDAIYNRMRAEREAVARSQRSKGQEEAEKLRASADYEVIKVLSEAQRKALIIKGEGEATVAKLFSDSVNQEPNFYSFIRSLLAYENSFKSGKDVLIINPENNYFFKYMKKIQ
;
A
#
# COMPACT_ATOMS: atom_id res chain seq x y z
N MET A 1 -48.75 -73.55 23.35
CA MET A 1 -49.00 -72.09 23.36
C MET A 1 -47.84 -71.26 23.88
N ASN A 2 -47.08 -71.68 24.90
CA ASN A 2 -46.00 -70.87 25.51
C ASN A 2 -44.80 -70.57 24.59
N LYS A 3 -44.43 -71.47 23.65
CA LYS A 3 -43.30 -71.21 22.74
C LYS A 3 -43.59 -70.13 21.68
N VAL A 4 -44.82 -70.11 21.16
CA VAL A 4 -45.24 -69.09 20.18
C VAL A 4 -45.32 -67.67 20.86
N PHE A 5 -45.84 -67.67 22.10
CA PHE A 5 -45.89 -66.40 22.86
C PHE A 5 -44.51 -65.87 23.21
N ALA A 6 -43.55 -66.76 23.54
CA ALA A 6 -42.17 -66.38 23.79
C ALA A 6 -41.47 -65.82 22.53
N VAL A 7 -41.74 -66.37 21.35
CA VAL A 7 -41.20 -65.87 20.09
C VAL A 7 -41.80 -64.53 19.73
N ILE A 8 -43.11 -64.33 19.90
CA ILE A 8 -43.76 -63.03 19.64
C ILE A 8 -43.22 -61.95 20.63
N PHE A 9 -43.11 -62.31 21.90
CA PHE A 9 -42.54 -61.38 22.91
C PHE A 9 -41.07 -60.97 22.60
N SER A 10 -40.26 -61.99 22.21
CA SER A 10 -38.88 -61.75 21.82
C SER A 10 -38.76 -60.79 20.57
N THR A 11 -39.63 -61.03 19.56
CA THR A 11 -39.67 -60.18 18.37
C THR A 11 -40.11 -58.73 18.68
N ILE A 12 -41.08 -58.57 19.56
CA ILE A 12 -41.48 -57.21 20.03
C ILE A 12 -40.36 -56.54 20.82
N LEU A 13 -39.68 -57.29 21.68
CA LEU A 13 -38.54 -56.72 22.46
C LEU A 13 -37.38 -56.32 21.55
N ILE A 14 -37.04 -57.14 20.55
CA ILE A 14 -36.04 -56.80 19.55
C ILE A 14 -36.41 -55.51 18.76
N PHE A 15 -37.70 -55.44 18.33
CA PHE A 15 -38.21 -54.28 17.60
C PHE A 15 -38.20 -53.04 18.43
N LEU A 16 -38.47 -53.11 19.73
CA LEU A 16 -38.44 -52.02 20.66
C LEU A 16 -36.97 -51.54 20.87
N PHE A 17 -36.01 -52.47 20.96
CA PHE A 17 -34.60 -52.18 21.13
C PHE A 17 -33.98 -51.54 19.88
N LEU A 18 -34.39 -51.94 18.66
CA LEU A 18 -33.98 -51.32 17.40
C LEU A 18 -34.55 -49.89 17.21
N GLY A 19 -35.58 -49.54 17.97
CA GLY A 19 -36.19 -48.19 17.92
C GLY A 19 -35.39 -47.10 18.59
N PHE A 20 -34.46 -47.42 19.50
CA PHE A 20 -33.66 -46.43 20.18
C PHE A 20 -32.46 -46.02 19.36
N PHE A 21 -32.14 -44.71 19.38
CA PHE A 21 -30.88 -44.19 18.85
C PHE A 21 -30.33 -43.08 19.76
N ILE A 22 -29.03 -42.96 19.80
CA ILE A 22 -28.30 -41.99 20.63
C ILE A 22 -27.63 -40.99 19.70
N VAL A 23 -27.84 -39.68 19.98
CA VAL A 23 -27.11 -38.58 19.34
C VAL A 23 -25.99 -38.18 20.28
N GLN A 24 -24.73 -38.28 19.84
CA GLN A 24 -23.55 -37.90 20.62
C GLN A 24 -23.38 -36.40 20.70
N GLU A 25 -22.67 -35.94 21.74
CA GLU A 25 -22.31 -34.54 21.86
C GLU A 25 -21.42 -34.09 20.69
N GLY A 26 -21.67 -32.87 20.15
CA GLY A 26 -21.01 -32.37 18.94
C GLY A 26 -21.62 -32.84 17.63
N GLN A 27 -22.64 -33.69 17.66
CA GLN A 27 -23.41 -34.13 16.49
C GLN A 27 -24.88 -33.72 16.63
N LYS A 28 -25.58 -33.65 15.50
CA LYS A 28 -27.02 -33.49 15.46
C LYS A 28 -27.61 -34.56 14.54
N GLY A 29 -28.73 -35.12 14.95
CA GLY A 29 -29.43 -36.14 14.21
C GLY A 29 -30.55 -35.58 13.35
N ILE A 30 -30.70 -36.09 12.13
CA ILE A 30 -31.85 -35.86 11.28
C ILE A 30 -32.51 -37.22 10.99
N ILE A 31 -33.83 -37.30 11.17
CA ILE A 31 -34.59 -38.49 10.80
C ILE A 31 -35.10 -38.33 9.38
N LEU A 32 -34.88 -39.35 8.59
CA LEU A 32 -35.36 -39.50 7.23
C LEU A 32 -36.45 -40.57 7.22
N ARG A 33 -37.65 -40.19 6.92
CA ARG A 33 -38.76 -41.12 6.73
C ARG A 33 -38.96 -41.35 5.22
N PHE A 34 -38.78 -42.59 4.78
CA PHE A 34 -38.79 -42.91 3.34
C PHE A 34 -37.87 -41.97 2.50
N GLY A 35 -36.70 -41.63 3.01
CA GLY A 35 -35.74 -40.73 2.33
C GLY A 35 -36.08 -39.25 2.39
N LYS A 36 -37.20 -38.83 2.98
CA LYS A 36 -37.57 -37.43 3.16
C LYS A 36 -37.27 -36.98 4.60
N VAL A 37 -36.70 -35.77 4.74
CA VAL A 37 -36.48 -35.18 6.06
C VAL A 37 -37.80 -35.02 6.81
N LEU A 38 -37.87 -35.55 8.01
CA LEU A 38 -39.04 -35.46 8.88
C LEU A 38 -39.24 -34.00 9.30
N ARG A 39 -40.48 -33.50 9.15
CA ARG A 39 -40.85 -32.13 9.48
C ARG A 39 -41.87 -32.07 10.59
N ASN A 40 -41.81 -31.00 11.39
CA ASN A 40 -42.81 -30.75 12.45
C ASN A 40 -44.12 -30.22 11.83
N ASN A 41 -45.19 -30.12 12.66
CA ASN A 41 -46.47 -29.57 12.25
C ASN A 41 -46.40 -28.14 11.68
N GLN A 42 -45.33 -27.39 11.96
CA GLN A 42 -45.06 -26.08 11.43
C GLN A 42 -44.24 -26.12 10.11
N ASN A 43 -44.09 -27.32 9.52
CA ASN A 43 -43.28 -27.55 8.30
C ASN A 43 -41.77 -27.25 8.45
N GLU A 44 -41.26 -27.17 9.68
CA GLU A 44 -39.85 -27.02 9.99
C GLU A 44 -39.20 -28.42 10.09
N PRO A 45 -37.93 -28.54 9.63
CA PRO A 45 -37.18 -29.78 9.73
C PRO A 45 -36.88 -30.13 11.17
N LEU A 46 -37.13 -31.36 11.55
CA LEU A 46 -36.90 -31.87 12.91
C LEU A 46 -35.42 -32.24 13.05
N VAL A 47 -34.68 -31.46 13.85
CA VAL A 47 -33.25 -31.69 14.18
C VAL A 47 -33.19 -32.12 15.64
N TYR A 48 -32.54 -33.24 15.89
CA TYR A 48 -32.38 -33.81 17.22
C TYR A 48 -31.05 -33.40 17.82
N ASP A 49 -31.12 -32.81 19.01
CA ASP A 49 -29.96 -32.45 19.81
C ASP A 49 -29.33 -33.70 20.48
N PRO A 50 -28.14 -33.60 21.11
CA PRO A 50 -27.54 -34.72 21.82
C PRO A 50 -28.49 -35.29 22.87
N GLY A 51 -28.67 -36.64 22.85
CA GLY A 51 -29.59 -37.32 23.75
C GLY A 51 -30.06 -38.70 23.23
N LEU A 52 -30.95 -39.29 23.96
CA LEU A 52 -31.59 -40.59 23.62
C LEU A 52 -32.97 -40.33 23.01
N TYR A 53 -33.21 -40.89 21.85
CA TYR A 53 -34.46 -40.70 21.09
C TYR A 53 -34.98 -42.03 20.54
N VAL A 54 -36.23 -41.98 20.13
CA VAL A 54 -36.94 -43.15 19.57
C VAL A 54 -37.26 -42.90 18.09
N LYS A 55 -37.01 -43.87 17.24
CA LYS A 55 -37.36 -43.87 15.82
C LYS A 55 -38.23 -45.11 15.50
N PHE A 56 -38.98 -45.04 14.42
CA PHE A 56 -39.65 -46.22 13.90
C PHE A 56 -38.63 -47.08 13.14
N PRO A 57 -38.27 -48.29 13.69
CA PRO A 57 -37.35 -49.18 13.01
C PRO A 57 -37.93 -49.53 11.63
N VAL A 58 -37.03 -49.77 10.64
CA VAL A 58 -37.36 -50.08 9.23
C VAL A 58 -37.79 -48.86 8.38
N ILE A 59 -38.62 -47.96 8.91
CA ILE A 59 -39.17 -46.80 8.16
C ILE A 59 -38.26 -45.58 8.26
N ASP A 60 -37.72 -45.34 9.46
CA ASP A 60 -36.93 -44.17 9.78
C ASP A 60 -35.43 -44.47 9.75
N THR A 61 -34.69 -43.75 8.94
CA THR A 61 -33.22 -43.78 8.90
C THR A 61 -32.69 -42.53 9.59
N VAL A 62 -31.76 -42.69 10.52
CA VAL A 62 -31.11 -41.54 11.21
C VAL A 62 -29.81 -41.25 10.52
N LYS A 63 -29.62 -39.98 10.16
CA LYS A 63 -28.33 -39.44 9.66
C LYS A 63 -27.73 -38.56 10.72
N MET A 64 -26.51 -38.85 11.17
CA MET A 64 -25.73 -38.02 12.09
C MET A 64 -24.89 -37.03 11.30
N LEU A 65 -24.95 -35.76 11.67
CA LEU A 65 -24.18 -34.66 11.06
C LEU A 65 -23.34 -34.00 12.13
N ASP A 66 -22.10 -33.67 11.80
CA ASP A 66 -21.17 -32.99 12.72
C ASP A 66 -21.55 -31.52 12.87
N ALA A 67 -21.82 -31.08 14.11
CA ALA A 67 -22.17 -29.68 14.43
C ALA A 67 -20.95 -28.83 14.82
N ARG A 68 -19.77 -29.44 14.90
CA ARG A 68 -18.53 -28.78 15.27
C ARG A 68 -18.04 -27.88 14.14
N ILE A 69 -17.13 -26.99 14.48
CA ILE A 69 -16.44 -26.15 13.49
C ILE A 69 -15.47 -27.04 12.72
N GLN A 70 -15.67 -27.11 11.42
CA GLN A 70 -14.82 -27.82 10.46
C GLN A 70 -13.78 -26.82 9.87
N THR A 71 -12.60 -27.34 9.53
CA THR A 71 -11.58 -26.56 8.84
C THR A 71 -11.34 -27.14 7.46
N MET A 72 -11.50 -26.32 6.43
CA MET A 72 -11.16 -26.65 5.06
C MET A 72 -9.90 -25.93 4.65
N ASP A 73 -8.88 -26.67 4.28
CA ASP A 73 -7.67 -26.14 3.69
C ASP A 73 -7.86 -25.93 2.18
N ASN A 74 -7.70 -24.68 1.75
CA ASN A 74 -7.66 -24.37 0.34
C ASN A 74 -6.19 -24.27 -0.08
N GLN A 75 -5.75 -25.26 -0.87
CA GLN A 75 -4.40 -25.29 -1.42
C GLN A 75 -4.09 -24.03 -2.21
N ALA A 76 -2.80 -23.72 -2.35
CA ALA A 76 -2.32 -22.57 -3.06
C ALA A 76 -2.95 -22.43 -4.46
N ASP A 77 -3.71 -21.36 -4.68
CA ASP A 77 -4.39 -21.05 -5.93
C ASP A 77 -3.90 -19.71 -6.46
N ARG A 78 -3.96 -19.52 -7.79
CA ARG A 78 -3.47 -18.33 -8.47
C ARG A 78 -4.58 -17.29 -8.61
N PHE A 79 -4.29 -16.06 -8.16
CA PHE A 79 -5.18 -14.92 -8.22
C PHE A 79 -4.52 -13.73 -8.90
N VAL A 80 -5.30 -12.97 -9.68
CA VAL A 80 -4.82 -11.77 -10.38
C VAL A 80 -5.30 -10.54 -9.62
N THR A 81 -4.39 -9.62 -9.35
CA THR A 81 -4.67 -8.35 -8.68
C THR A 81 -5.16 -7.28 -9.66
N LYS A 82 -5.63 -6.14 -9.12
CA LYS A 82 -6.00 -4.95 -9.92
C LYS A 82 -4.87 -4.49 -10.85
N GLU A 83 -3.62 -4.63 -10.43
CA GLU A 83 -2.43 -4.28 -11.23
C GLU A 83 -2.06 -5.36 -12.26
N LYS A 84 -2.89 -6.38 -12.46
CA LYS A 84 -2.64 -7.53 -13.34
C LYS A 84 -1.39 -8.33 -12.95
N LYS A 85 -1.07 -8.35 -11.65
CA LYS A 85 0.01 -9.19 -11.10
C LYS A 85 -0.58 -10.46 -10.54
N ASP A 86 0.04 -11.59 -10.85
CA ASP A 86 -0.34 -12.88 -10.32
C ASP A 86 0.20 -13.06 -8.89
N LEU A 87 -0.65 -13.56 -8.01
CA LEU A 87 -0.30 -13.96 -6.65
C LEU A 87 -0.75 -15.39 -6.43
N ILE A 88 0.07 -16.15 -5.72
CA ILE A 88 -0.25 -17.49 -5.22
C ILE A 88 -0.66 -17.34 -3.76
N VAL A 89 -1.91 -17.66 -3.45
CA VAL A 89 -2.47 -17.49 -2.11
C VAL A 89 -2.85 -18.85 -1.53
N ASP A 90 -2.29 -19.15 -0.37
CA ASP A 90 -2.63 -20.29 0.46
C ASP A 90 -3.54 -19.81 1.60
N SER A 91 -4.66 -20.49 1.83
CA SER A 91 -5.68 -20.05 2.76
C SER A 91 -6.43 -21.22 3.41
N TYR A 92 -7.10 -20.95 4.53
CA TYR A 92 -8.02 -21.89 5.13
C TYR A 92 -9.32 -21.20 5.56
N ILE A 93 -10.36 -21.99 5.66
CA ILE A 93 -11.70 -21.57 6.05
C ILE A 93 -12.17 -22.41 7.23
N LYS A 94 -12.69 -21.74 8.26
CA LYS A 94 -13.43 -22.40 9.34
C LYS A 94 -14.92 -22.21 9.10
N TRP A 95 -15.64 -23.28 9.06
CA TRP A 95 -17.06 -23.27 8.79
C TRP A 95 -17.82 -24.25 9.70
N LYS A 96 -19.12 -24.04 9.85
CA LYS A 96 -20.00 -24.94 10.58
C LYS A 96 -21.35 -25.03 9.90
N ILE A 97 -22.08 -26.10 10.18
CA ILE A 97 -23.46 -26.24 9.74
C ILE A 97 -24.33 -25.32 10.60
N SER A 98 -25.12 -24.46 9.96
CA SER A 98 -26.11 -23.59 10.62
C SER A 98 -27.53 -24.12 10.47
N ASP A 99 -27.87 -24.69 9.31
CA ASP A 99 -29.14 -25.32 9.04
C ASP A 99 -28.89 -26.72 8.49
N PHE A 100 -29.15 -27.73 9.33
CA PHE A 100 -28.85 -29.13 9.03
C PHE A 100 -29.72 -29.68 7.90
N SER A 101 -30.95 -29.19 7.76
CA SER A 101 -31.86 -29.64 6.72
C SER A 101 -31.45 -29.15 5.34
N ARG A 102 -31.14 -27.85 5.24
CA ARG A 102 -30.64 -27.25 4.00
C ARG A 102 -29.31 -27.86 3.60
N TYR A 103 -28.43 -28.06 4.58
CA TYR A 103 -27.14 -28.72 4.37
C TYR A 103 -27.31 -30.13 3.80
N TYR A 104 -28.20 -30.93 4.38
CA TYR A 104 -28.47 -32.27 3.92
C TYR A 104 -28.97 -32.32 2.46
N LEU A 105 -29.88 -31.38 2.10
CA LEU A 105 -30.42 -31.27 0.75
C LEU A 105 -29.40 -30.78 -0.25
N ALA A 106 -28.62 -29.79 0.14
CA ALA A 106 -27.61 -29.15 -0.73
C ALA A 106 -26.42 -30.07 -1.02
N THR A 107 -26.04 -30.91 -0.04
CA THR A 107 -24.89 -31.82 -0.16
C THR A 107 -25.26 -33.24 -0.59
N GLY A 108 -26.54 -33.48 -0.95
CA GLY A 108 -26.98 -34.79 -1.44
C GLY A 108 -26.89 -35.91 -0.42
N GLY A 109 -27.13 -35.60 0.86
CA GLY A 109 -27.10 -36.59 1.93
C GLY A 109 -26.19 -36.28 3.11
N GLY A 110 -25.71 -35.05 3.22
CA GLY A 110 -24.88 -34.63 4.33
C GLY A 110 -23.41 -35.03 4.19
N ASP A 111 -22.91 -35.20 2.95
CA ASP A 111 -21.53 -35.52 2.67
C ASP A 111 -20.64 -34.25 2.82
N ILE A 112 -19.63 -34.38 3.70
CA ILE A 112 -18.66 -33.29 3.98
C ILE A 112 -17.85 -32.98 2.72
N SER A 113 -17.45 -33.99 1.95
CA SER A 113 -16.65 -33.78 0.73
C SER A 113 -17.38 -32.95 -0.31
N GLN A 114 -18.69 -33.18 -0.47
CA GLN A 114 -19.51 -32.36 -1.37
C GLN A 114 -19.67 -30.91 -0.86
N ALA A 115 -19.82 -30.75 0.45
CA ALA A 115 -19.86 -29.43 1.07
C ALA A 115 -18.56 -28.66 0.85
N GLU A 116 -17.42 -29.31 1.02
CA GLU A 116 -16.09 -28.69 0.81
C GLU A 116 -15.87 -28.29 -0.65
N ILE A 117 -16.30 -29.10 -1.62
CA ILE A 117 -16.23 -28.76 -3.05
C ILE A 117 -17.05 -27.50 -3.34
N LEU A 118 -18.29 -27.43 -2.84
CA LEU A 118 -19.15 -26.26 -3.03
C LEU A 118 -18.58 -25.01 -2.36
N LEU A 119 -18.08 -25.18 -1.12
CA LEU A 119 -17.45 -24.10 -0.36
C LEU A 119 -16.19 -23.60 -1.04
N LYS A 120 -15.30 -24.49 -1.48
CA LYS A 120 -14.07 -24.17 -2.21
C LYS A 120 -14.37 -23.35 -3.46
N ARG A 121 -15.32 -23.79 -4.25
CA ARG A 121 -15.71 -23.08 -5.48
C ARG A 121 -16.19 -21.67 -5.19
N LYS A 122 -17.16 -21.51 -4.31
CA LYS A 122 -17.70 -20.19 -3.95
C LYS A 122 -16.65 -19.29 -3.28
N PHE A 123 -15.78 -19.87 -2.46
CA PHE A 123 -14.68 -19.15 -1.83
C PHE A 123 -13.67 -18.65 -2.85
N SER A 124 -13.20 -19.51 -3.75
CA SER A 124 -12.24 -19.11 -4.79
C SER A 124 -12.80 -18.01 -5.70
N ASP A 125 -14.09 -18.11 -6.07
CA ASP A 125 -14.75 -17.08 -6.88
C ASP A 125 -14.84 -15.76 -6.12
N ARG A 126 -15.17 -15.79 -4.83
CA ARG A 126 -15.25 -14.57 -4.02
C ARG A 126 -13.90 -13.95 -3.75
N LEU A 127 -12.91 -14.76 -3.40
CA LEU A 127 -11.54 -14.29 -3.19
C LEU A 127 -10.97 -13.66 -4.46
N ARG A 128 -11.24 -14.26 -5.63
CA ARG A 128 -10.83 -13.71 -6.94
C ARG A 128 -11.46 -12.34 -7.19
N SER A 129 -12.72 -12.17 -6.88
CA SER A 129 -13.42 -10.89 -7.03
C SER A 129 -12.81 -9.81 -6.12
N GLU A 130 -12.55 -10.12 -4.86
CA GLU A 130 -11.99 -9.15 -3.91
C GLU A 130 -10.52 -8.82 -4.22
N MET A 131 -9.71 -9.84 -4.56
CA MET A 131 -8.32 -9.62 -4.93
C MET A 131 -8.16 -8.80 -6.23
N GLY A 132 -9.06 -8.97 -7.18
CA GLY A 132 -9.09 -8.19 -8.42
C GLY A 132 -9.38 -6.69 -8.21
N ARG A 133 -9.88 -6.30 -7.05
CA ARG A 133 -10.15 -4.90 -6.69
C ARG A 133 -8.99 -4.21 -5.99
N LEU A 134 -8.05 -4.97 -5.44
CA LEU A 134 -6.98 -4.50 -4.57
C LEU A 134 -5.62 -4.52 -5.28
N ASN A 135 -4.74 -3.61 -4.86
CA ASN A 135 -3.35 -3.60 -5.27
C ASN A 135 -2.53 -4.57 -4.41
N VAL A 136 -1.40 -5.05 -4.94
CA VAL A 136 -0.51 -5.97 -4.19
C VAL A 136 -0.11 -5.40 -2.83
N LYS A 137 0.20 -4.11 -2.76
CA LYS A 137 0.58 -3.44 -1.52
C LYS A 137 -0.54 -3.49 -0.48
N GLU A 138 -1.78 -3.24 -0.87
CA GLU A 138 -2.95 -3.30 0.02
C GLU A 138 -3.19 -4.72 0.55
N ILE A 139 -3.03 -5.73 -0.32
CA ILE A 139 -3.18 -7.13 0.05
C ILE A 139 -2.13 -7.57 1.06
N VAL A 140 -0.86 -7.14 0.89
CA VAL A 140 0.26 -7.58 1.74
C VAL A 140 0.36 -6.77 3.03
N THR A 141 0.12 -5.47 3.00
CA THR A 141 0.44 -4.59 4.14
C THR A 141 -0.72 -4.38 5.11
N ASP A 142 -1.89 -3.94 4.61
CA ASP A 142 -2.97 -3.44 5.46
C ASP A 142 -4.26 -4.27 5.38
N SER A 143 -4.47 -4.96 4.29
CA SER A 143 -5.79 -5.51 3.96
C SER A 143 -6.00 -6.93 4.44
N ARG A 144 -5.00 -7.54 5.08
CA ARG A 144 -5.08 -8.96 5.47
C ARG A 144 -6.31 -9.25 6.35
N GLY A 145 -6.55 -8.42 7.35
CA GLY A 145 -7.71 -8.54 8.22
C GLY A 145 -9.02 -8.08 7.57
N ARG A 146 -8.99 -7.01 6.80
CA ARG A 146 -10.15 -6.46 6.09
C ARG A 146 -10.57 -7.40 4.96
N LEU A 147 -9.65 -7.78 4.08
CA LEU A 147 -9.92 -8.69 2.99
C LEU A 147 -10.58 -10.00 3.46
N THR A 148 -10.04 -10.63 4.50
CA THR A 148 -10.59 -11.88 5.03
C THR A 148 -11.95 -11.69 5.68
N THR A 149 -12.18 -10.55 6.33
CA THR A 149 -13.49 -10.19 6.90
C THR A 149 -14.51 -9.93 5.80
N ASP A 150 -14.16 -9.15 4.78
CA ASP A 150 -15.04 -8.85 3.65
C ASP A 150 -15.42 -10.13 2.88
N VAL A 151 -14.46 -11.01 2.64
CA VAL A 151 -14.71 -12.32 2.01
C VAL A 151 -15.63 -13.18 2.88
N ARG A 152 -15.40 -13.27 4.20
CA ARG A 152 -16.27 -14.01 5.13
C ARG A 152 -17.70 -13.48 5.10
N ASP A 153 -17.87 -12.17 5.22
CA ASP A 153 -19.19 -11.56 5.28
C ASP A 153 -19.91 -11.68 3.95
N ALA A 154 -19.19 -11.52 2.85
CA ALA A 154 -19.73 -11.72 1.52
C ALA A 154 -20.13 -13.17 1.23
N LEU A 155 -19.42 -14.17 1.77
CA LEU A 155 -19.82 -15.59 1.68
C LEU A 155 -21.09 -15.86 2.46
N ASN A 156 -21.23 -15.30 3.65
CA ASN A 156 -22.40 -15.50 4.49
C ASN A 156 -23.64 -14.77 3.98
N THR A 157 -23.50 -13.52 3.54
CA THR A 157 -24.64 -12.69 3.10
C THR A 157 -24.99 -12.83 1.62
N GLY A 158 -24.04 -13.34 0.82
CA GLY A 158 -24.09 -13.24 -0.65
C GLY A 158 -23.76 -11.82 -1.11
N SER A 159 -23.16 -11.69 -2.29
CA SER A 159 -22.87 -10.37 -2.85
C SER A 159 -24.15 -9.70 -3.32
N ILE A 160 -24.52 -8.63 -2.67
CA ILE A 160 -25.35 -7.63 -3.30
C ILE A 160 -24.41 -6.82 -4.19
N ASP A 161 -24.47 -7.05 -5.50
CA ASP A 161 -23.80 -6.18 -6.47
C ASP A 161 -24.47 -4.80 -6.42
N TYR A 162 -23.88 -3.88 -5.66
CA TYR A 162 -24.32 -2.47 -5.61
C TYR A 162 -24.05 -1.68 -6.90
N SER A 163 -23.54 -2.36 -7.94
CA SER A 163 -23.13 -1.71 -9.18
C SER A 163 -24.27 -1.46 -10.19
N SER A 164 -25.49 -1.95 -9.94
CA SER A 164 -26.63 -1.66 -10.81
C SER A 164 -27.66 -0.80 -10.07
N ASP A 165 -27.82 0.44 -10.50
CA ASP A 165 -28.85 1.37 -10.02
C ASP A 165 -30.29 0.80 -10.12
N HIS A 166 -30.49 -0.21 -10.97
CA HIS A 166 -31.77 -0.91 -11.09
C HIS A 166 -32.07 -1.80 -9.88
N VAL A 167 -31.09 -2.42 -9.24
CA VAL A 167 -31.27 -3.26 -8.05
C VAL A 167 -31.57 -2.39 -6.82
N ARG A 168 -31.02 -1.18 -6.75
CA ARG A 168 -31.27 -0.24 -5.67
C ARG A 168 -32.73 0.21 -5.62
N LYS A 169 -33.31 0.54 -6.76
CA LYS A 169 -34.73 0.91 -6.86
C LYS A 169 -35.66 -0.26 -6.57
N GLN A 170 -35.34 -1.46 -7.04
CA GLN A 170 -36.15 -2.65 -6.82
C GLN A 170 -36.14 -3.11 -5.36
N ASN A 171 -35.00 -2.97 -4.66
CA ASN A 171 -34.89 -3.24 -3.23
C ASN A 171 -35.61 -2.19 -2.37
N GLU A 172 -35.66 -0.93 -2.80
CA GLU A 172 -36.39 0.13 -2.11
C GLU A 172 -37.91 -0.10 -2.19
N TYR A 173 -38.44 -0.52 -3.33
CA TYR A 173 -39.83 -0.92 -3.49
C TYR A 173 -40.16 -2.20 -2.70
N MET A 174 -39.25 -3.19 -2.67
CA MET A 174 -39.43 -4.41 -1.86
C MET A 174 -39.37 -4.13 -0.34
N MET A 175 -38.54 -3.18 0.11
CA MET A 175 -38.49 -2.80 1.53
C MET A 175 -39.74 -2.06 1.99
N LEU A 176 -40.39 -1.34 1.11
CA LEU A 176 -41.69 -0.68 1.39
C LEU A 176 -42.83 -1.69 1.51
N ASP A 177 -42.82 -2.78 0.71
CA ASP A 177 -43.85 -3.84 0.80
C ASP A 177 -43.61 -4.77 2.02
N ILE A 178 -42.34 -5.01 2.44
CA ILE A 178 -42.01 -5.83 3.61
C ILE A 178 -42.49 -5.15 4.92
N LYS A 179 -42.54 -3.83 4.99
CA LYS A 179 -43.01 -3.11 6.15
C LYS A 179 -44.54 -3.28 6.38
N LYS A 180 -45.25 -3.74 5.37
CA LYS A 180 -46.71 -3.94 5.38
C LYS A 180 -47.13 -5.39 5.70
N ASN A 181 -46.26 -6.35 5.50
CA ASN A 181 -46.54 -7.78 5.77
C ASN A 181 -45.58 -8.33 6.83
N ARG A 182 -46.09 -8.77 7.97
CA ARG A 182 -45.38 -9.33 9.14
C ARG A 182 -44.79 -10.73 8.88
N TYR A 183 -44.13 -10.95 7.79
CA TYR A 183 -43.35 -12.17 7.57
C TYR A 183 -41.90 -11.78 7.31
N ASN A 184 -41.04 -12.03 8.31
CA ASN A 184 -39.58 -11.99 8.18
C ASN A 184 -39.09 -13.02 7.14
N LYS A 185 -39.42 -12.83 5.88
CA LYS A 185 -38.73 -13.53 4.81
C LYS A 185 -37.44 -12.74 4.56
N VAL A 186 -36.41 -13.07 5.33
CA VAL A 186 -35.04 -12.65 5.03
C VAL A 186 -34.84 -13.00 3.56
N LEU A 187 -34.59 -11.98 2.72
CA LEU A 187 -34.22 -12.17 1.32
C LEU A 187 -32.86 -12.91 1.33
N ILE A 188 -32.95 -14.22 1.32
CA ILE A 188 -31.79 -15.09 1.24
C ILE A 188 -31.32 -14.96 -0.21
N ASN A 189 -30.19 -14.28 -0.38
CA ASN A 189 -29.58 -14.11 -1.68
C ASN A 189 -29.14 -15.52 -2.17
N THR A 190 -29.64 -15.96 -3.32
CA THR A 190 -29.43 -17.30 -3.92
C THR A 190 -27.96 -17.72 -4.02
N ASN A 191 -27.05 -16.77 -3.78
CA ASN A 191 -25.62 -17.00 -3.88
C ASN A 191 -24.89 -17.02 -2.50
N SER A 192 -25.63 -17.00 -1.38
CA SER A 192 -25.05 -17.05 -0.04
C SER A 192 -24.75 -18.49 0.41
N MET A 193 -23.75 -18.67 1.29
CA MET A 193 -23.51 -19.97 1.95
C MET A 193 -24.62 -20.35 2.93
N THR A 194 -25.33 -19.36 3.45
CA THR A 194 -26.48 -19.56 4.34
C THR A 194 -27.61 -20.33 3.65
N GLU A 195 -27.76 -20.21 2.33
CA GLU A 195 -28.74 -20.98 1.56
C GLU A 195 -28.41 -22.48 1.53
N LEU A 196 -27.11 -22.81 1.54
CA LEU A 196 -26.63 -24.21 1.64
C LEU A 196 -26.66 -24.73 3.08
N GLY A 197 -27.13 -23.96 4.05
CA GLY A 197 -27.10 -24.31 5.47
C GLY A 197 -25.73 -24.24 6.11
N ILE A 198 -24.74 -23.58 5.46
CA ILE A 198 -23.36 -23.46 5.92
C ILE A 198 -23.13 -22.02 6.40
N LYS A 199 -22.47 -21.87 7.54
CA LYS A 199 -22.00 -20.58 8.05
C LYS A 199 -20.48 -20.58 8.11
N VAL A 200 -19.86 -19.66 7.39
CA VAL A 200 -18.42 -19.40 7.46
C VAL A 200 -18.13 -18.62 8.74
N VAL A 201 -17.30 -19.19 9.62
CA VAL A 201 -16.94 -18.60 10.91
C VAL A 201 -15.74 -17.66 10.75
N ASP A 202 -14.69 -18.15 10.08
CA ASP A 202 -13.45 -17.40 9.89
C ASP A 202 -12.80 -17.77 8.56
N VAL A 203 -12.10 -16.81 7.99
CA VAL A 203 -11.29 -16.96 6.78
C VAL A 203 -9.90 -16.42 7.08
N ARG A 204 -8.87 -17.19 6.77
CA ARG A 204 -7.49 -16.77 6.96
C ARG A 204 -6.62 -17.09 5.76
N ILE A 205 -5.76 -16.15 5.44
CA ILE A 205 -4.68 -16.34 4.48
C ILE A 205 -3.44 -16.80 5.25
N LYS A 206 -2.92 -17.96 4.89
CA LYS A 206 -1.69 -18.53 5.47
C LYS A 206 -0.47 -17.82 4.88
N GLN A 207 -0.42 -17.77 3.56
CA GLN A 207 0.74 -17.28 2.82
C GLN A 207 0.33 -16.65 1.49
N ILE A 208 1.06 -15.60 1.09
CA ILE A 208 0.94 -14.96 -0.21
C ILE A 208 2.32 -14.97 -0.85
N ASN A 209 2.44 -15.64 -1.99
CA ASN A 209 3.67 -15.75 -2.76
C ASN A 209 3.51 -15.16 -4.14
N LEU A 210 4.62 -14.73 -4.72
CA LEU A 210 4.70 -14.43 -6.15
C LEU A 210 5.01 -15.72 -6.91
N PRO A 211 4.45 -15.93 -8.11
CA PRO A 211 4.86 -17.02 -8.99
C PRO A 211 6.36 -16.94 -9.27
N VAL A 212 7.04 -18.09 -9.28
CA VAL A 212 8.51 -18.16 -9.46
C VAL A 212 8.92 -17.57 -10.80
N GLU A 213 8.09 -17.78 -11.84
CA GLU A 213 8.38 -17.35 -13.22
C GLU A 213 8.49 -15.83 -13.40
N VAL A 214 7.79 -15.06 -12.55
CA VAL A 214 7.75 -13.59 -12.65
C VAL A 214 8.47 -12.91 -11.49
N SER A 215 8.90 -13.68 -10.49
CA SER A 215 9.49 -13.16 -9.25
C SER A 215 10.71 -12.30 -9.54
N ASP A 216 11.68 -12.81 -10.34
CA ASP A 216 12.92 -12.11 -10.67
C ASP A 216 12.66 -10.81 -11.45
N ALA A 217 11.73 -10.84 -12.40
CA ALA A 217 11.36 -9.66 -13.17
C ALA A 217 10.74 -8.57 -12.28
N ILE A 218 9.88 -8.97 -11.34
CA ILE A 218 9.25 -8.06 -10.36
C ILE A 218 10.30 -7.49 -9.42
N TYR A 219 11.21 -8.30 -8.88
CA TYR A 219 12.29 -7.82 -8.01
C TYR A 219 13.23 -6.85 -8.73
N ASN A 220 13.60 -7.15 -9.96
CA ASN A 220 14.44 -6.26 -10.77
C ASN A 220 13.71 -4.92 -11.05
N ARG A 221 12.43 -4.96 -11.37
CA ARG A 221 11.63 -3.75 -11.53
C ARG A 221 11.53 -2.94 -10.24
N MET A 222 11.24 -3.58 -9.11
CA MET A 222 11.17 -2.91 -7.80
C MET A 222 12.52 -2.29 -7.42
N ARG A 223 13.65 -2.97 -7.72
CA ARG A 223 15.00 -2.42 -7.53
C ARG A 223 15.21 -1.18 -8.40
N ALA A 224 14.88 -1.26 -9.68
CA ALA A 224 15.00 -0.12 -10.60
C ALA A 224 14.14 1.08 -10.18
N GLU A 225 12.92 0.85 -9.72
CA GLU A 225 12.03 1.90 -9.19
C GLU A 225 12.63 2.56 -7.93
N ARG A 226 13.17 1.77 -6.99
CA ARG A 226 13.85 2.29 -5.80
C ARG A 226 15.12 3.07 -6.13
N GLU A 227 15.91 2.59 -7.07
CA GLU A 227 17.09 3.30 -7.56
C GLU A 227 16.72 4.62 -8.25
N ALA A 228 15.64 4.64 -9.03
CA ALA A 228 15.15 5.86 -9.67
C ALA A 228 14.74 6.92 -8.63
N VAL A 229 14.00 6.51 -7.59
CA VAL A 229 13.64 7.41 -6.47
C VAL A 229 14.88 7.91 -5.74
N ALA A 230 15.83 7.02 -5.44
CA ALA A 230 17.08 7.40 -4.78
C ALA A 230 17.94 8.35 -5.62
N ARG A 231 18.01 8.14 -6.94
CA ARG A 231 18.67 9.09 -7.88
C ARG A 231 17.97 10.45 -7.88
N SER A 232 16.65 10.47 -7.96
CA SER A 232 15.86 11.70 -7.92
C SER A 232 16.10 12.51 -6.63
N GLN A 233 16.10 11.85 -5.48
CA GLN A 233 16.36 12.52 -4.20
C GLN A 233 17.79 13.04 -4.09
N ARG A 234 18.78 12.28 -4.57
CA ARG A 234 20.17 12.75 -4.62
C ARG A 234 20.33 13.96 -5.54
N SER A 235 19.71 13.92 -6.74
CA SER A 235 19.76 15.08 -7.66
C SER A 235 19.11 16.33 -7.06
N LYS A 236 17.99 16.19 -6.36
CA LYS A 236 17.37 17.32 -5.65
C LYS A 236 18.28 17.88 -4.56
N GLY A 237 18.89 17.00 -3.76
CA GLY A 237 19.85 17.44 -2.75
C GLY A 237 21.08 18.13 -3.33
N GLN A 238 21.59 17.66 -4.48
CA GLN A 238 22.67 18.34 -5.21
C GLN A 238 22.25 19.70 -5.75
N GLU A 239 21.05 19.79 -6.33
CA GLU A 239 20.48 21.05 -6.81
C GLU A 239 20.36 22.09 -5.68
N GLU A 240 19.83 21.69 -4.53
CA GLU A 240 19.71 22.56 -3.36
C GLU A 240 21.08 23.01 -2.82
N ALA A 241 22.04 22.08 -2.77
CA ALA A 241 23.41 22.38 -2.34
C ALA A 241 24.09 23.35 -3.28
N GLU A 242 23.94 23.19 -4.61
CA GLU A 242 24.50 24.11 -5.59
C GLU A 242 23.84 25.48 -5.54
N LYS A 243 22.54 25.58 -5.37
CA LYS A 243 21.86 26.87 -5.17
C LYS A 243 22.35 27.58 -3.92
N LEU A 244 22.55 26.85 -2.82
CA LEU A 244 23.06 27.44 -1.59
C LEU A 244 24.50 27.92 -1.74
N ARG A 245 25.37 27.13 -2.39
CA ARG A 245 26.76 27.56 -2.70
C ARG A 245 26.80 28.79 -3.59
N ALA A 246 26.04 28.76 -4.70
CA ALA A 246 25.98 29.90 -5.62
C ALA A 246 25.47 31.17 -4.94
N SER A 247 24.50 31.07 -4.04
CA SER A 247 24.02 32.20 -3.24
C SER A 247 25.09 32.72 -2.30
N ALA A 248 25.82 31.86 -1.60
CA ALA A 248 26.92 32.25 -0.72
C ALA A 248 28.09 32.91 -1.50
N ASP A 249 28.48 32.30 -2.62
CA ASP A 249 29.53 32.84 -3.48
C ASP A 249 29.13 34.21 -4.05
N TYR A 250 27.88 34.39 -4.43
CA TYR A 250 27.37 35.70 -4.87
C TYR A 250 27.49 36.77 -3.77
N GLU A 251 27.10 36.42 -2.53
CA GLU A 251 27.24 37.37 -1.41
C GLU A 251 28.70 37.74 -1.13
N VAL A 252 29.60 36.75 -1.14
CA VAL A 252 31.04 36.97 -0.98
C VAL A 252 31.57 37.89 -2.06
N ILE A 253 31.28 37.61 -3.34
CA ILE A 253 31.71 38.44 -4.48
C ILE A 253 31.15 39.87 -4.36
N LYS A 254 29.89 39.99 -3.96
CA LYS A 254 29.24 41.30 -3.77
C LYS A 254 29.94 42.13 -2.71
N VAL A 255 30.19 41.56 -1.53
CA VAL A 255 30.88 42.25 -0.42
C VAL A 255 32.29 42.61 -0.81
N LEU A 256 33.02 41.69 -1.46
CA LEU A 256 34.40 41.96 -1.92
C LEU A 256 34.43 43.07 -2.97
N SER A 257 33.54 43.06 -3.95
CA SER A 257 33.44 44.09 -5.00
C SER A 257 33.07 45.46 -4.42
N GLU A 258 32.16 45.51 -3.44
CA GLU A 258 31.81 46.73 -2.75
C GLU A 258 33.01 47.31 -1.95
N ALA A 259 33.77 46.44 -1.27
CA ALA A 259 34.96 46.83 -0.54
C ALA A 259 36.05 47.36 -1.49
N GLN A 260 36.30 46.66 -2.62
CA GLN A 260 37.23 47.11 -3.66
C GLN A 260 36.80 48.46 -4.26
N ARG A 261 35.53 48.63 -4.58
CA ARG A 261 35.00 49.89 -5.07
C ARG A 261 35.25 51.02 -4.07
N LYS A 262 34.97 50.85 -2.80
CA LYS A 262 35.21 51.82 -1.74
C LYS A 262 36.70 52.13 -1.61
N ALA A 263 37.55 51.11 -1.66
CA ALA A 263 39.01 51.29 -1.60
C ALA A 263 39.52 52.10 -2.79
N LEU A 264 39.04 51.83 -4.01
CA LEU A 264 39.40 52.58 -5.21
C LEU A 264 38.91 54.03 -5.16
N ILE A 265 37.75 54.34 -4.61
CA ILE A 265 37.21 55.68 -4.43
C ILE A 265 38.09 56.43 -3.45
N ILE A 266 38.39 55.88 -2.28
CA ILE A 266 39.23 56.50 -1.25
C ILE A 266 40.65 56.78 -1.81
N LYS A 267 41.20 55.80 -2.55
CA LYS A 267 42.48 55.93 -3.20
C LYS A 267 42.46 57.07 -4.25
N GLY A 268 41.42 57.08 -5.09
CA GLY A 268 41.26 58.17 -6.09
C GLY A 268 41.07 59.58 -5.48
N GLU A 269 40.31 59.69 -4.40
CA GLU A 269 40.12 60.90 -3.65
C GLU A 269 41.44 61.36 -3.01
N GLY A 270 42.23 60.44 -2.47
CA GLY A 270 43.55 60.68 -1.93
C GLY A 270 44.52 61.16 -3.02
N GLU A 271 44.57 60.43 -4.15
CA GLU A 271 45.40 60.84 -5.31
C GLU A 271 45.00 62.25 -5.87
N ALA A 272 43.68 62.51 -5.98
CA ALA A 272 43.19 63.83 -6.41
C ALA A 272 43.58 64.95 -5.43
N THR A 273 43.51 64.68 -4.13
CA THR A 273 43.92 65.64 -3.10
C THR A 273 45.40 65.93 -3.16
N VAL A 274 46.25 64.91 -3.31
CA VAL A 274 47.70 65.07 -3.49
C VAL A 274 47.98 65.78 -4.76
N ALA A 275 47.35 65.46 -5.88
CA ALA A 275 47.58 66.20 -7.15
C ALA A 275 47.20 67.68 -7.04
N LYS A 276 46.11 68.02 -6.35
CA LYS A 276 45.69 69.38 -6.08
C LYS A 276 46.72 70.11 -5.24
N LEU A 277 47.17 69.52 -4.11
CA LEU A 277 48.20 70.10 -3.26
C LEU A 277 49.51 70.35 -4.03
N PHE A 278 49.90 69.37 -4.85
CA PHE A 278 51.08 69.53 -5.72
C PHE A 278 50.86 70.66 -6.71
N SER A 279 49.74 70.73 -7.40
CA SER A 279 49.42 71.77 -8.35
C SER A 279 49.43 73.13 -7.71
N ASP A 280 48.84 73.31 -6.52
CA ASP A 280 48.80 74.57 -5.81
C ASP A 280 50.22 75.03 -5.36
N SER A 281 51.05 74.08 -4.93
CA SER A 281 52.43 74.32 -4.55
C SER A 281 53.32 74.70 -5.75
N VAL A 282 53.12 73.97 -6.87
CA VAL A 282 53.89 74.26 -8.10
C VAL A 282 53.50 75.59 -8.71
N ASN A 283 52.27 76.03 -8.59
CA ASN A 283 51.81 77.34 -9.13
C ASN A 283 52.41 78.52 -8.38
N GLN A 284 52.92 78.35 -7.16
CA GLN A 284 53.63 79.39 -6.41
C GLN A 284 55.00 79.69 -7.01
N GLU A 285 55.78 78.68 -7.44
CA GLU A 285 57.12 78.86 -8.01
C GLU A 285 57.35 77.87 -9.20
N PRO A 286 56.75 78.10 -10.40
CA PRO A 286 56.78 77.16 -11.53
C PRO A 286 58.21 76.92 -12.07
N ASN A 287 59.05 77.90 -12.02
CA ASN A 287 60.42 77.77 -12.52
C ASN A 287 61.27 76.85 -11.61
N PHE A 288 61.14 76.99 -10.31
CA PHE A 288 61.83 76.10 -9.37
C PHE A 288 61.36 74.62 -9.51
N TYR A 289 60.07 74.42 -9.67
CA TYR A 289 59.55 73.09 -9.90
C TYR A 289 60.05 72.44 -11.19
N SER A 290 60.06 73.21 -12.29
CA SER A 290 60.58 72.69 -13.57
C SER A 290 62.09 72.33 -13.48
N PHE A 291 62.85 73.06 -12.68
CA PHE A 291 64.25 72.76 -12.41
C PHE A 291 64.40 71.46 -11.60
N ILE A 292 63.72 71.32 -10.49
CA ILE A 292 63.73 70.08 -9.69
C ILE A 292 63.25 68.90 -10.50
N ARG A 293 62.18 69.01 -11.30
CA ARG A 293 61.67 67.99 -12.15
C ARG A 293 62.65 67.52 -13.23
N SER A 294 63.39 68.47 -13.78
CA SER A 294 64.44 68.13 -14.75
C SER A 294 65.60 67.37 -14.10
N LEU A 295 66.01 67.77 -12.89
CA LEU A 295 67.02 67.03 -12.12
C LEU A 295 66.58 65.57 -11.82
N LEU A 296 65.37 65.40 -11.32
CA LEU A 296 64.84 64.06 -11.05
C LEU A 296 64.71 63.20 -12.33
N ALA A 297 64.36 63.87 -13.45
CA ALA A 297 64.33 63.17 -14.75
C ALA A 297 65.71 62.69 -15.19
N TYR A 298 66.71 63.50 -14.98
CA TYR A 298 68.10 63.10 -15.24
C TYR A 298 68.59 62.04 -14.30
N GLU A 299 68.36 62.15 -13.00
CA GLU A 299 68.70 61.12 -12.04
C GLU A 299 68.04 59.71 -12.43
N ASN A 300 66.75 59.72 -12.72
CA ASN A 300 66.10 58.53 -13.14
C ASN A 300 66.55 57.98 -14.50
N SER A 301 66.89 58.85 -15.43
CA SER A 301 67.36 58.43 -16.76
C SER A 301 68.77 57.83 -16.71
N PHE A 302 69.60 58.24 -15.74
CA PHE A 302 70.99 57.81 -15.63
C PHE A 302 71.25 56.82 -14.48
N LYS A 303 70.22 56.32 -13.87
CA LYS A 303 70.35 55.43 -12.72
C LYS A 303 70.99 54.07 -13.10
N SER A 304 71.01 53.71 -14.38
CA SER A 304 71.50 52.43 -14.84
C SER A 304 73.04 52.32 -14.93
N GLY A 305 73.78 53.41 -14.88
CA GLY A 305 75.24 53.43 -14.89
C GLY A 305 75.95 52.89 -16.15
N LYS A 306 75.16 52.51 -17.16
CA LYS A 306 75.66 51.88 -18.42
C LYS A 306 75.56 52.83 -19.63
N ASP A 307 74.93 53.95 -19.47
CA ASP A 307 74.65 54.86 -20.59
C ASP A 307 75.72 55.97 -20.70
N VAL A 308 76.16 56.24 -21.94
CA VAL A 308 77.14 57.31 -22.25
C VAL A 308 76.35 58.52 -22.71
N LEU A 309 76.45 59.56 -21.94
CA LEU A 309 75.75 60.81 -22.21
C LEU A 309 76.69 61.78 -23.03
N ILE A 310 76.22 62.07 -24.24
CA ILE A 310 76.86 63.13 -25.06
C ILE A 310 76.00 64.39 -24.91
N ILE A 311 76.48 65.35 -24.14
CA ILE A 311 75.75 66.60 -23.84
C ILE A 311 76.34 67.70 -24.67
N ASN A 312 75.51 68.40 -25.48
CA ASN A 312 75.82 69.68 -26.08
C ASN A 312 75.38 70.76 -25.11
N PRO A 313 76.34 71.57 -24.59
CA PRO A 313 76.00 72.53 -23.54
C PRO A 313 75.12 73.72 -24.00
N GLU A 314 75.00 73.95 -25.31
CA GLU A 314 74.20 75.08 -25.84
C GLU A 314 72.68 74.74 -25.91
N ASN A 315 72.31 73.49 -26.03
CA ASN A 315 70.94 73.10 -26.30
C ASN A 315 70.30 72.20 -25.20
N ASN A 316 70.98 72.07 -24.06
CA ASN A 316 70.48 71.24 -22.96
C ASN A 316 69.78 72.12 -21.89
N TYR A 317 68.56 71.78 -21.55
CA TYR A 317 67.71 72.45 -20.55
C TYR A 317 68.36 72.57 -19.18
N PHE A 318 69.19 71.63 -18.75
CA PHE A 318 69.90 71.64 -17.47
C PHE A 318 70.91 72.79 -17.41
N PHE A 319 71.76 72.98 -18.45
CA PHE A 319 72.74 74.08 -18.51
C PHE A 319 72.06 75.41 -18.77
N LYS A 320 70.86 75.47 -19.29
CA LYS A 320 70.08 76.70 -19.44
C LYS A 320 69.72 77.34 -18.11
N TYR A 321 69.42 76.54 -17.08
CA TYR A 321 69.16 77.04 -15.73
C TYR A 321 70.42 77.47 -15.02
N MET A 322 71.56 76.78 -15.22
CA MET A 322 72.82 77.20 -14.64
C MET A 322 73.32 78.52 -15.23
N LYS A 323 73.07 78.81 -16.52
CA LYS A 323 73.43 80.07 -17.19
C LYS A 323 72.59 81.26 -16.72
N LYS A 324 71.45 81.05 -16.12
CA LYS A 324 70.51 82.08 -15.67
C LYS A 324 70.81 82.56 -14.22
N ILE A 325 71.77 81.93 -13.53
CA ILE A 325 72.21 82.25 -12.14
C ILE A 325 73.43 83.13 -12.11
N GLN A 326 74.05 83.45 -13.27
CA GLN A 326 75.02 84.54 -13.44
C GLN A 326 74.27 85.72 -14.00
#